data_faac3c3c21831e28ecb1c87d54830faf
#
_entry.id   faac3c3c21831e28ecb1c87d54830faf
#
_cell.length_a   1.000
_cell.length_b   1.000
_cell.length_c   1.000
_cell.angle_alpha   90.00
_cell.angle_beta   90.00
_cell.angle_gamma   90.00
#
_symmetry.space_group_name_H-M   'P 1'
#
loop_
_entity.id
_entity.type
_entity.pdbx_description
1 polymer ?
#
loop_
_entity_poly.entity_id
_entity_poly.type
_entity_poly.pdbx_seq_one_letter_code
_entity_poly.pdbx_strand_id
1 'polypeptide(L)'
;MIKMTMRLAVPLALAAATTVAADRPAAATAPTVAGISGWARMDYPLPDDDIRIFVDAHGLFTPHDQAVPARSWGTFRIQHLMPQTDGKPPLFNWGNFKVDCVSVDGRDVAVTGRIFDAGPFWQEFLHREQPARMGLSFHVPAPGGGVTRIGITPPTADGQPELPKCSVKAPGADAIEGGYTVMDTRRY
;
A
#
# COMPACT_ATOMS: atom_id res chain seq x y z
N MET A 1 -26.28 -80.02 57.98
CA MET A 1 -26.92 -79.11 56.99
C MET A 1 -26.05 -77.89 56.85
N ILE A 2 -25.22 -77.83 55.82
CA ILE A 2 -24.26 -76.75 55.51
C ILE A 2 -24.86 -75.98 54.33
N LYS A 3 -25.24 -74.74 54.54
CA LYS A 3 -25.71 -73.81 53.50
C LYS A 3 -24.51 -73.14 52.88
N MET A 4 -24.21 -73.46 51.60
CA MET A 4 -23.15 -72.87 50.78
C MET A 4 -23.75 -71.64 50.09
N THR A 5 -23.28 -70.41 50.42
CA THR A 5 -23.68 -69.14 49.77
C THR A 5 -22.72 -68.84 48.70
N MET A 6 -23.20 -68.90 47.47
CA MET A 6 -22.42 -68.58 46.22
C MET A 6 -22.44 -67.05 45.99
N ARG A 7 -21.28 -66.42 46.08
CA ARG A 7 -21.13 -64.99 45.76
C ARG A 7 -20.80 -64.85 44.24
N LEU A 8 -21.75 -64.26 43.55
CA LEU A 8 -21.46 -63.81 42.13
C LEU A 8 -20.60 -62.57 42.15
N ALA A 9 -19.45 -62.62 41.57
CA ALA A 9 -18.63 -61.48 41.30
C ALA A 9 -18.94 -60.94 39.87
N VAL A 10 -19.43 -59.71 39.79
CA VAL A 10 -19.68 -59.03 38.51
C VAL A 10 -18.39 -58.24 38.13
N PRO A 11 -17.76 -58.48 36.97
CA PRO A 11 -16.65 -57.67 36.54
C PRO A 11 -17.16 -56.33 35.99
N LEU A 12 -16.70 -55.22 36.52
CA LEU A 12 -16.93 -53.88 36.02
C LEU A 12 -15.95 -53.60 34.90
N ALA A 13 -16.41 -53.62 33.66
CA ALA A 13 -15.58 -53.27 32.49
C ALA A 13 -15.52 -51.72 32.39
N LEU A 14 -14.35 -51.17 32.66
CA LEU A 14 -14.06 -49.74 32.46
C LEU A 14 -13.78 -49.50 30.95
N ALA A 15 -14.73 -48.92 30.21
CA ALA A 15 -14.53 -48.47 28.86
C ALA A 15 -13.82 -47.13 28.87
N ALA A 16 -12.52 -47.14 28.51
CA ALA A 16 -11.77 -45.89 28.32
C ALA A 16 -12.17 -45.30 26.94
N ALA A 17 -12.95 -44.23 26.96
CA ALA A 17 -13.26 -43.43 25.77
C ALA A 17 -12.04 -42.56 25.42
N THR A 18 -11.26 -42.96 24.44
CA THR A 18 -10.23 -42.14 23.81
C THR A 18 -10.92 -41.06 22.97
N THR A 19 -10.99 -39.82 23.44
CA THR A 19 -11.39 -38.66 22.65
C THR A 19 -10.23 -38.33 21.70
N VAL A 20 -10.36 -38.71 20.43
CA VAL A 20 -9.50 -38.21 19.37
C VAL A 20 -9.87 -36.72 19.19
N ALA A 21 -9.02 -35.83 19.67
CA ALA A 21 -9.11 -34.42 19.33
C ALA A 21 -8.87 -34.31 17.82
N ALA A 22 -9.94 -34.06 17.06
CA ALA A 22 -9.80 -33.71 15.65
C ALA A 22 -9.10 -32.37 15.59
N ASP A 23 -7.84 -32.35 15.10
CA ASP A 23 -7.13 -31.15 14.73
C ASP A 23 -8.02 -30.37 13.73
N ARG A 24 -8.68 -29.31 14.20
CA ARG A 24 -9.35 -28.38 13.30
C ARG A 24 -8.25 -27.75 12.43
N PRO A 25 -8.32 -27.90 11.10
CA PRO A 25 -7.40 -27.17 10.24
C PRO A 25 -7.52 -25.69 10.58
N ALA A 26 -6.38 -25.03 10.87
CA ALA A 26 -6.33 -23.60 11.12
C ALA A 26 -7.05 -22.93 9.95
N ALA A 27 -8.10 -22.16 10.25
CA ALA A 27 -8.81 -21.42 9.22
C ALA A 27 -7.81 -20.53 8.50
N ALA A 28 -7.62 -20.76 7.20
CA ALA A 28 -6.76 -19.90 6.38
C ALA A 28 -7.29 -18.47 6.52
N THR A 29 -6.49 -17.59 7.08
CA THR A 29 -6.85 -16.17 7.22
C THR A 29 -7.12 -15.61 5.81
N ALA A 30 -8.23 -14.88 5.65
CA ALA A 30 -8.60 -14.30 4.36
C ALA A 30 -7.55 -13.28 3.90
N PRO A 31 -7.36 -13.09 2.59
CA PRO A 31 -6.57 -12.00 2.07
C PRO A 31 -7.08 -10.64 2.59
N THR A 32 -6.19 -9.72 2.84
CA THR A 32 -6.48 -8.39 3.38
C THR A 32 -6.14 -7.30 2.38
N VAL A 33 -6.78 -6.15 2.50
CA VAL A 33 -6.53 -4.99 1.62
C VAL A 33 -5.93 -3.86 2.44
N ALA A 34 -4.90 -3.23 1.91
CA ALA A 34 -4.39 -1.97 2.42
C ALA A 34 -4.17 -0.99 1.27
N GLY A 35 -4.18 0.31 1.56
CA GLY A 35 -4.05 1.32 0.53
C GLY A 35 -4.07 2.74 1.05
N ILE A 36 -4.05 3.67 0.11
CA ILE A 36 -4.11 5.11 0.36
C ILE A 36 -5.01 5.77 -0.68
N SER A 37 -5.80 6.75 -0.23
CA SER A 37 -6.61 7.59 -1.12
C SER A 37 -6.63 9.03 -0.66
N GLY A 38 -6.80 9.97 -1.60
CA GLY A 38 -6.89 11.39 -1.33
C GLY A 38 -6.10 12.24 -2.32
N TRP A 39 -5.96 13.51 -1.96
CA TRP A 39 -5.14 14.45 -2.70
C TRP A 39 -4.51 15.47 -1.75
N ALA A 40 -3.37 16.01 -2.14
CA ALA A 40 -2.77 17.13 -1.45
C ALA A 40 -1.96 17.99 -2.41
N ARG A 41 -1.82 19.26 -2.03
CA ARG A 41 -0.79 20.17 -2.52
C ARG A 41 0.41 20.06 -1.59
N MET A 42 1.59 19.86 -2.16
CA MET A 42 2.82 19.73 -1.38
C MET A 42 3.59 21.06 -1.33
N ASP A 43 4.26 21.29 -0.20
CA ASP A 43 5.24 22.36 -0.07
C ASP A 43 6.47 22.01 -0.91
N TYR A 44 6.70 22.77 -1.98
CA TYR A 44 7.82 22.53 -2.90
C TYR A 44 8.86 23.65 -2.75
N PRO A 45 10.18 23.31 -2.79
CA PRO A 45 11.24 24.29 -2.50
C PRO A 45 11.31 25.49 -3.45
N LEU A 46 10.74 25.37 -4.66
CA LEU A 46 10.67 26.51 -5.58
C LEU A 46 9.43 27.34 -5.24
N PRO A 47 9.60 28.62 -4.89
CA PRO A 47 8.47 29.49 -4.60
C PRO A 47 7.57 29.57 -5.84
N ASP A 48 6.28 29.58 -5.59
CA ASP A 48 5.22 29.66 -6.60
C ASP A 48 4.94 28.41 -7.42
N ASP A 49 5.75 27.35 -7.35
CA ASP A 49 5.41 26.06 -7.95
C ASP A 49 4.23 25.42 -7.20
N ASP A 50 3.21 25.00 -7.95
CA ASP A 50 2.04 24.29 -7.40
C ASP A 50 2.09 22.82 -7.83
N ILE A 51 2.46 21.95 -6.89
CA ILE A 51 2.45 20.51 -7.12
C ILE A 51 1.31 19.87 -6.35
N ARG A 52 0.40 19.23 -7.09
CA ARG A 52 -0.73 18.50 -6.54
C ARG A 52 -0.64 17.02 -6.89
N ILE A 53 -0.87 16.19 -5.88
CA ILE A 53 -0.81 14.74 -6.02
C ILE A 53 -2.17 14.17 -5.64
N PHE A 54 -2.75 13.40 -6.55
CA PHE A 54 -3.98 12.64 -6.36
C PHE A 54 -3.60 11.17 -6.35
N VAL A 55 -4.11 10.40 -5.42
CA VAL A 55 -3.85 8.97 -5.33
C VAL A 55 -5.10 8.20 -4.92
N ASP A 56 -5.30 7.07 -5.57
CA ASP A 56 -6.24 6.02 -5.19
C ASP A 56 -5.55 4.68 -5.51
N ALA A 57 -4.90 4.10 -4.50
CA ALA A 57 -3.99 2.99 -4.66
C ALA A 57 -4.21 1.92 -3.58
N HIS A 58 -4.29 0.66 -4.00
CA HIS A 58 -4.65 -0.47 -3.17
C HIS A 58 -3.71 -1.65 -3.40
N GLY A 59 -3.46 -2.42 -2.34
CA GLY A 59 -2.73 -3.68 -2.36
C GLY A 59 -3.52 -4.80 -1.71
N LEU A 60 -3.54 -5.97 -2.34
CA LEU A 60 -4.05 -7.22 -1.76
C LEU A 60 -2.88 -7.98 -1.16
N PHE A 61 -2.97 -8.30 0.12
CA PHE A 61 -1.94 -9.01 0.86
C PHE A 61 -2.43 -10.41 1.24
N THR A 62 -1.54 -11.39 1.14
CA THR A 62 -1.84 -12.75 1.56
C THR A 62 -1.43 -12.96 3.02
N PRO A 63 -1.99 -13.96 3.72
CA PRO A 63 -1.58 -14.27 5.09
C PRO A 63 -0.10 -14.62 5.24
N HIS A 64 0.51 -15.13 4.17
CA HIS A 64 1.91 -15.57 4.16
C HIS A 64 2.89 -14.42 3.87
N ASP A 65 2.44 -13.36 3.21
CA ASP A 65 3.26 -12.19 2.90
C ASP A 65 2.46 -10.91 3.15
N GLN A 66 2.78 -10.26 4.26
CA GLN A 66 2.16 -9.01 4.69
C GLN A 66 3.00 -7.78 4.29
N ALA A 67 4.19 -7.98 3.79
CA ALA A 67 5.11 -6.91 3.38
C ALA A 67 4.96 -6.56 1.89
N VAL A 68 4.81 -7.60 1.04
CA VAL A 68 4.68 -7.44 -0.41
C VAL A 68 3.27 -7.80 -0.85
N PRO A 69 2.56 -6.91 -1.55
CA PRO A 69 1.23 -7.22 -2.04
C PRO A 69 1.29 -8.27 -3.17
N ALA A 70 0.41 -9.27 -3.09
CA ALA A 70 0.20 -10.23 -4.17
C ALA A 70 -0.35 -9.55 -5.44
N ARG A 71 -1.08 -8.45 -5.27
CA ARG A 71 -1.62 -7.62 -6.35
C ARG A 71 -1.74 -6.18 -5.89
N SER A 72 -1.44 -5.25 -6.79
CA SER A 72 -1.70 -3.81 -6.58
C SER A 72 -2.53 -3.26 -7.74
N TRP A 73 -3.37 -2.25 -7.45
CA TRP A 73 -4.20 -1.58 -8.46
C TRP A 73 -4.53 -0.16 -8.04
N GLY A 74 -5.07 0.60 -8.98
CA GLY A 74 -5.44 1.98 -8.80
C GLY A 74 -4.63 2.91 -9.69
N THR A 75 -4.69 4.19 -9.39
CA THR A 75 -3.99 5.23 -10.14
C THR A 75 -3.45 6.30 -9.21
N PHE A 76 -2.45 7.02 -9.68
CA PHE A 76 -2.11 8.32 -9.13
C PHE A 76 -1.85 9.31 -10.25
N ARG A 77 -2.03 10.59 -9.92
CA ARG A 77 -1.77 11.70 -10.82
C ARG A 77 -0.90 12.73 -10.12
N ILE A 78 0.10 13.22 -10.83
CA ILE A 78 0.90 14.37 -10.41
C ILE A 78 0.56 15.52 -11.37
N GLN A 79 0.27 16.68 -10.81
CA GLN A 79 0.11 17.94 -11.53
C GLN A 79 1.19 18.90 -11.06
N HIS A 80 1.79 19.62 -11.97
CA HIS A 80 2.81 20.60 -11.69
C HIS A 80 2.53 21.86 -12.50
N LEU A 81 2.15 22.92 -11.82
CA LEU A 81 2.00 24.25 -12.38
C LEU A 81 3.26 25.03 -12.03
N MET A 82 4.00 25.44 -13.04
CA MET A 82 5.26 26.17 -12.92
C MET A 82 5.03 27.63 -13.40
N PRO A 83 5.16 28.62 -12.53
CA PRO A 83 5.09 30.02 -12.95
C PRO A 83 6.22 30.32 -13.93
N GLN A 84 5.95 31.21 -14.86
CA GLN A 84 6.96 31.71 -15.78
C GLN A 84 7.31 33.16 -15.44
N THR A 85 8.57 33.51 -15.61
CA THR A 85 9.03 34.89 -15.61
C THR A 85 8.54 35.63 -16.88
N ASP A 86 8.55 36.94 -16.88
CA ASP A 86 8.26 37.80 -18.03
C ASP A 86 6.80 37.81 -18.52
N GLY A 87 5.83 37.59 -17.60
CA GLY A 87 4.40 37.69 -17.91
C GLY A 87 3.87 36.59 -18.84
N LYS A 88 4.64 35.53 -19.10
CA LYS A 88 4.17 34.36 -19.83
C LYS A 88 3.19 33.55 -18.97
N PRO A 89 2.20 32.87 -19.58
CA PRO A 89 1.30 31.99 -18.85
C PRO A 89 2.09 30.86 -18.17
N PRO A 90 1.65 30.43 -16.97
CA PRO A 90 2.28 29.29 -16.28
C PRO A 90 2.33 28.04 -17.16
N LEU A 91 3.40 27.28 -17.04
CA LEU A 91 3.50 25.97 -17.66
C LEU A 91 2.77 24.94 -16.80
N PHE A 92 1.84 24.24 -17.40
CA PHE A 92 1.12 23.17 -16.76
C PHE A 92 1.57 21.82 -17.29
N ASN A 93 2.12 21.01 -16.41
CA ASN A 93 2.52 19.65 -16.71
C ASN A 93 1.77 18.66 -15.80
N TRP A 94 1.61 17.42 -16.26
CA TRP A 94 0.93 16.39 -15.51
C TRP A 94 1.28 14.99 -16.03
N GLY A 95 1.08 13.98 -15.18
CA GLY A 95 1.16 12.58 -15.56
C GLY A 95 0.17 11.75 -14.78
N ASN A 96 -0.45 10.80 -15.47
CA ASN A 96 -1.31 9.76 -14.90
C ASN A 96 -0.56 8.44 -14.88
N PHE A 97 -0.59 7.75 -13.75
CA PHE A 97 0.16 6.54 -13.49
C PHE A 97 -0.77 5.41 -13.07
N LYS A 98 -0.57 4.23 -13.66
CA LYS A 98 -1.23 3.00 -13.23
C LYS A 98 -0.37 2.35 -12.14
N VAL A 99 -0.97 2.14 -10.97
CA VAL A 99 -0.30 1.56 -9.81
C VAL A 99 0.14 0.13 -10.10
N ASP A 100 1.38 -0.19 -9.78
CA ASP A 100 1.98 -1.51 -9.91
C ASP A 100 2.56 -2.07 -8.60
N CYS A 101 2.66 -1.23 -7.55
CA CYS A 101 2.99 -1.66 -6.20
C CYS A 101 2.45 -0.67 -5.15
N VAL A 102 1.90 -1.22 -4.06
CA VAL A 102 1.52 -0.47 -2.84
C VAL A 102 2.08 -1.21 -1.64
N SER A 103 2.91 -0.55 -0.84
CA SER A 103 3.36 -1.04 0.46
C SER A 103 2.83 -0.12 1.54
N VAL A 104 2.28 -0.71 2.60
CA VAL A 104 1.76 0.03 3.76
C VAL A 104 2.42 -0.51 5.02
N ASP A 105 3.07 0.36 5.77
CA ASP A 105 3.62 0.06 7.10
C ASP A 105 3.14 1.12 8.09
N GLY A 106 2.05 0.81 8.74
CA GLY A 106 1.40 1.71 9.67
C GLY A 106 0.91 2.99 9.02
N ARG A 107 1.66 4.06 9.20
CA ARG A 107 1.39 5.39 8.69
C ARG A 107 2.21 5.72 7.45
N ASP A 108 3.16 4.87 7.12
CA ASP A 108 4.04 5.02 5.98
C ASP A 108 3.52 4.21 4.80
N VAL A 109 3.39 4.87 3.66
CA VAL A 109 2.90 4.25 2.44
C VAL A 109 3.87 4.53 1.30
N ALA A 110 4.21 3.49 0.57
CA ALA A 110 4.94 3.58 -0.69
C ALA A 110 4.04 3.13 -1.84
N VAL A 111 3.99 3.92 -2.90
CA VAL A 111 3.24 3.62 -4.12
C VAL A 111 4.17 3.78 -5.30
N THR A 112 4.23 2.80 -6.18
CA THR A 112 4.85 2.97 -7.51
C THR A 112 3.85 2.69 -8.60
N GLY A 113 4.10 3.28 -9.77
CA GLY A 113 3.24 3.08 -10.93
C GLY A 113 3.91 3.53 -12.22
N ARG A 114 3.40 3.01 -13.33
CA ARG A 114 3.86 3.35 -14.68
C ARG A 114 2.98 4.43 -15.28
N ILE A 115 3.63 5.38 -15.93
CA ILE A 115 2.93 6.42 -16.67
C ILE A 115 2.16 5.80 -17.84
N PHE A 116 0.90 6.22 -18.03
CA PHE A 116 0.09 5.79 -19.16
C PHE A 116 -0.54 6.94 -19.95
N ASP A 117 -0.42 8.15 -19.41
CA ASP A 117 -0.92 9.36 -20.03
C ASP A 117 -0.19 10.57 -19.42
N ALA A 118 0.16 11.59 -20.24
CA ALA A 118 1.01 12.68 -19.81
C ALA A 118 0.79 13.98 -20.57
N GLY A 119 1.05 15.09 -19.88
CA GLY A 119 1.20 16.40 -20.46
C GLY A 119 2.51 16.54 -21.29
N PRO A 120 2.67 17.67 -21.97
CA PRO A 120 3.73 17.84 -22.99
C PRO A 120 5.14 17.52 -22.53
N PHE A 121 5.49 17.91 -21.28
CA PHE A 121 6.87 17.76 -20.78
C PHE A 121 7.20 16.34 -20.27
N TRP A 122 6.20 15.45 -20.17
CA TRP A 122 6.41 14.08 -19.72
C TRP A 122 6.10 13.05 -20.80
N GLN A 123 5.87 13.47 -22.03
CA GLN A 123 5.67 12.59 -23.17
C GLN A 123 6.86 11.65 -23.41
N GLU A 124 8.09 12.12 -23.17
CA GLU A 124 9.29 11.29 -23.30
C GLU A 124 9.25 10.05 -22.37
N PHE A 125 8.69 10.19 -21.16
CA PHE A 125 8.55 9.07 -20.20
C PHE A 125 7.49 8.07 -20.63
N LEU A 126 6.45 8.55 -21.33
CA LEU A 126 5.38 7.71 -21.87
C LEU A 126 5.86 6.88 -23.04
N HIS A 127 6.74 7.45 -23.89
CA HIS A 127 7.16 6.85 -25.15
C HIS A 127 8.46 6.04 -25.07
N ARG A 128 8.99 5.78 -23.87
CA ARG A 128 10.10 4.84 -23.68
C ARG A 128 9.67 3.42 -24.08
N GLU A 129 10.62 2.55 -24.37
CA GLU A 129 10.38 1.12 -24.65
C GLU A 129 9.45 0.49 -23.58
N GLN A 130 9.70 0.84 -22.33
CA GLN A 130 8.74 0.61 -21.24
C GLN A 130 8.36 1.96 -20.64
N PRO A 131 7.06 2.30 -20.56
CA PRO A 131 6.62 3.54 -19.93
C PRO A 131 7.23 3.69 -18.53
N ALA A 132 7.81 4.85 -18.25
CA ALA A 132 8.61 5.08 -17.06
C ALA A 132 7.82 4.84 -15.77
N ARG A 133 8.49 4.28 -14.75
CA ARG A 133 7.94 4.15 -13.40
C ARG A 133 8.36 5.33 -12.55
N MET A 134 7.39 5.87 -11.80
CA MET A 134 7.61 6.84 -10.72
C MET A 134 7.12 6.27 -9.39
N GLY A 135 7.58 6.87 -8.31
CA GLY A 135 7.18 6.49 -6.96
C GLY A 135 6.70 7.68 -6.14
N LEU A 136 5.77 7.40 -5.25
CA LEU A 136 5.27 8.32 -4.23
C LEU A 136 5.46 7.68 -2.85
N SER A 137 5.87 8.47 -1.89
CA SER A 137 5.90 8.08 -0.48
C SER A 137 5.06 9.04 0.35
N PHE A 138 4.45 8.50 1.39
CA PHE A 138 3.58 9.26 2.28
C PHE A 138 3.87 8.86 3.73
N HIS A 139 3.89 9.86 4.61
CA HIS A 139 3.70 9.66 6.04
C HIS A 139 2.41 10.36 6.43
N VAL A 140 1.37 9.59 6.78
CA VAL A 140 0.05 10.11 7.14
C VAL A 140 -0.14 9.97 8.64
N PRO A 141 0.03 11.04 9.45
CA PRO A 141 -0.05 10.95 10.90
C PRO A 141 -1.46 10.58 11.37
N ALA A 142 -1.58 10.15 12.63
CA ALA A 142 -2.88 9.98 13.27
C ALA A 142 -3.61 11.33 13.35
N PRO A 143 -4.94 11.34 13.44
CA PRO A 143 -5.70 12.57 13.65
C PRO A 143 -5.13 13.38 14.82
N GLY A 144 -4.79 14.65 14.56
CA GLY A 144 -4.13 15.54 15.52
C GLY A 144 -2.62 15.33 15.71
N GLY A 145 -1.99 14.40 14.98
CA GLY A 145 -0.58 14.01 15.12
C GLY A 145 0.42 14.74 14.26
N GLY A 146 0.05 15.83 13.60
CA GLY A 146 0.98 16.61 12.76
C GLY A 146 0.56 16.70 11.30
N VAL A 147 1.52 17.06 10.45
CA VAL A 147 1.31 17.31 9.02
C VAL A 147 1.65 16.04 8.23
N THR A 148 0.85 15.73 7.23
CA THR A 148 1.17 14.69 6.25
C THR A 148 2.41 15.07 5.46
N ARG A 149 3.34 14.13 5.28
CA ARG A 149 4.54 14.34 4.46
C ARG A 149 4.49 13.51 3.20
N ILE A 150 5.02 14.06 2.13
CA ILE A 150 4.99 13.50 0.78
C ILE A 150 6.39 13.46 0.19
N GLY A 151 6.68 12.42 -0.56
CA GLY A 151 7.91 12.31 -1.37
C GLY A 151 7.58 11.89 -2.79
N ILE A 152 8.30 12.45 -3.75
CA ILE A 152 8.27 12.04 -5.15
C ILE A 152 9.61 11.40 -5.49
N THR A 153 9.56 10.20 -6.04
CA THR A 153 10.73 9.53 -6.62
C THR A 153 10.59 9.59 -8.13
N PRO A 154 11.40 10.40 -8.82
CA PRO A 154 11.32 10.55 -10.27
C PRO A 154 11.71 9.24 -10.97
N PRO A 155 11.42 9.13 -12.29
CA PRO A 155 11.91 8.01 -13.08
C PRO A 155 13.43 8.04 -13.11
N THR A 156 14.04 6.88 -13.27
CA THR A 156 15.48 6.79 -13.54
C THR A 156 15.82 7.40 -14.91
N ALA A 157 17.04 7.87 -15.06
CA ALA A 157 17.51 8.39 -16.35
C ALA A 157 17.45 7.28 -17.42
N ASP A 158 17.38 7.69 -18.67
CA ASP A 158 17.39 6.77 -19.80
C ASP A 158 18.68 5.92 -19.80
N GLY A 159 18.56 4.63 -20.11
CA GLY A 159 19.68 3.69 -20.06
C GLY A 159 20.08 3.23 -18.65
N GLN A 160 19.44 3.72 -17.60
CA GLN A 160 19.66 3.24 -16.24
C GLN A 160 18.65 2.15 -15.87
N PRO A 161 18.99 1.25 -14.92
CA PRO A 161 18.03 0.28 -14.38
C PRO A 161 16.75 0.98 -13.92
N GLU A 162 15.62 0.41 -14.24
CA GLU A 162 14.32 0.96 -13.88
C GLU A 162 14.16 1.05 -12.34
N LEU A 163 13.41 2.05 -11.87
CA LEU A 163 13.00 2.15 -10.46
C LEU A 163 12.30 0.84 -10.04
N PRO A 164 12.79 0.12 -9.01
CA PRO A 164 12.14 -1.11 -8.55
C PRO A 164 10.74 -0.81 -8.00
N LYS A 165 9.85 -1.81 -8.07
CA LYS A 165 8.51 -1.74 -7.46
C LYS A 165 8.60 -1.45 -5.96
N CYS A 166 7.71 -0.58 -5.47
CA CYS A 166 7.67 -0.11 -4.08
C CYS A 166 8.96 0.53 -3.56
N SER A 167 9.93 0.81 -4.42
CA SER A 167 11.16 1.53 -4.04
C SER A 167 10.93 3.03 -4.19
N VAL A 168 10.92 3.75 -3.08
CA VAL A 168 10.65 5.19 -3.04
C VAL A 168 11.60 5.89 -2.09
N LYS A 169 11.87 7.18 -2.34
CA LYS A 169 12.57 8.04 -1.38
C LYS A 169 11.67 8.31 -0.17
N ALA A 170 12.25 8.59 0.97
CA ALA A 170 11.50 9.01 2.15
C ALA A 170 10.69 10.29 1.87
N PRO A 171 9.49 10.45 2.51
CA PRO A 171 8.69 11.66 2.35
C PRO A 171 9.40 12.86 2.97
N GLY A 172 9.60 13.93 2.19
CA GLY A 172 10.41 15.09 2.57
C GLY A 172 9.66 16.42 2.63
N ALA A 173 8.54 16.55 1.90
CA ALA A 173 7.76 17.78 1.82
C ALA A 173 6.46 17.68 2.60
N ASP A 174 6.01 18.76 3.21
CA ASP A 174 4.74 18.82 3.91
C ASP A 174 3.56 18.96 2.94
N ALA A 175 2.42 18.38 3.28
CA ALA A 175 1.15 18.68 2.63
C ALA A 175 0.59 19.98 3.21
N ILE A 176 0.46 21.00 2.38
CA ILE A 176 -0.02 22.33 2.81
C ILE A 176 -1.52 22.55 2.55
N GLU A 177 -2.13 21.66 1.77
CA GLU A 177 -3.56 21.66 1.47
C GLU A 177 -4.01 20.22 1.16
N GLY A 178 -5.26 19.85 1.50
CA GLY A 178 -5.80 18.51 1.29
C GLY A 178 -5.37 17.50 2.35
N GLY A 179 -5.26 16.25 1.97
CA GLY A 179 -4.83 15.14 2.84
C GLY A 179 -5.14 13.77 2.29
N TYR A 180 -4.69 12.75 3.01
CA TYR A 180 -4.85 11.36 2.62
C TYR A 180 -5.44 10.52 3.74
N THR A 181 -6.12 9.45 3.34
CA THR A 181 -6.61 8.39 4.23
C THR A 181 -5.85 7.11 3.91
N VAL A 182 -5.25 6.52 4.95
CA VAL A 182 -4.65 5.18 4.87
C VAL A 182 -5.65 4.17 5.40
N MET A 183 -5.94 3.15 4.60
CA MET A 183 -6.72 1.98 4.96
C MET A 183 -5.78 0.79 5.13
N ASP A 184 -5.87 0.07 6.24
CA ASP A 184 -5.09 -1.15 6.48
C ASP A 184 -5.91 -2.16 7.27
N THR A 185 -6.55 -3.11 6.56
CA THR A 185 -7.37 -4.15 7.17
C THR A 185 -6.57 -5.32 7.76
N ARG A 186 -5.23 -5.29 7.68
CA ARG A 186 -4.35 -6.28 8.30
C ARG A 186 -4.24 -6.12 9.82
N ARG A 187 -4.66 -4.98 10.34
CA ARG A 187 -4.48 -4.57 11.76
C ARG A 187 -5.74 -4.73 12.62
N TYR A 188 -6.78 -5.39 12.08
CA TYR A 188 -8.03 -5.62 12.78
C TYR A 188 -8.37 -7.10 12.94
#